data_eec54271187eae7096dc485811d1790a
#
_entry.id   eec54271187eae7096dc485811d1790a
#
_cell.length_a   1.000
_cell.length_b   1.000
_cell.length_c   1.000
_cell.angle_alpha   90.00
_cell.angle_beta   90.00
_cell.angle_gamma   90.00
#
_symmetry.space_group_name_H-M   'P 1'
#
loop_
_entity.id
_entity.type
_entity.pdbx_description
1 polymer ?
#
loop_
_entity_poly.entity_id
_entity_poly.type
_entity_poly.pdbx_seq_one_letter_code
_entity_poly.pdbx_strand_id
1 'polypeptide(L)'
;MKWKTLLFLLLPPLMAWGQKDKDKGKAIQSLGTKQAHYTDVAKQIWGFAEMGYLEEKSSALLQGELSKAGFEIEKGVAGIPTAFIATYGSGKPIIGILGEFDALPGLSQEAFVPERKAILEGAPGHGCGHNLFGTGSLAAAVEVKNWLAQNKVPGTIRFYGTPAEEAGDAKVFMVRAGLFNGVDAVVSWHAADRNSAGPSTNLATKSGVFRFYGVAAHAAAAPERGRSALDGVEAMDMMVNMMR
;
A
#
# COMPACT_ATOMS: atom_id res chain seq x y z
N MET A 1 64.51 27.02 -9.22
CA MET A 1 63.35 26.21 -8.78
C MET A 1 62.07 27.01 -9.01
N LYS A 2 61.29 26.68 -10.06
CA LYS A 2 60.05 27.41 -10.36
C LYS A 2 58.89 26.58 -9.80
N TRP A 3 58.19 27.08 -8.79
CA TRP A 3 56.97 26.49 -8.26
C TRP A 3 55.81 26.78 -9.23
N LYS A 4 55.20 25.75 -9.78
CA LYS A 4 53.94 25.83 -10.52
C LYS A 4 52.83 25.69 -9.50
N THR A 5 52.13 26.79 -9.24
CA THR A 5 50.90 26.79 -8.42
C THR A 5 49.76 26.13 -9.22
N LEU A 6 49.33 24.97 -8.78
CA LEU A 6 48.17 24.29 -9.31
C LEU A 6 46.93 24.93 -8.70
N LEU A 7 46.20 25.71 -9.47
CA LEU A 7 44.93 26.30 -9.05
C LEU A 7 43.82 25.24 -9.25
N PHE A 8 43.41 24.58 -8.18
CA PHE A 8 42.20 23.75 -8.16
C PHE A 8 40.98 24.66 -8.14
N LEU A 9 40.28 24.75 -9.28
CA LEU A 9 38.95 25.34 -9.35
C LEU A 9 37.92 24.38 -8.70
N LEU A 10 37.65 24.63 -7.42
CA LEU A 10 36.48 24.09 -6.73
C LEU A 10 35.24 24.79 -7.27
N LEU A 11 34.59 24.20 -8.31
CA LEU A 11 33.24 24.61 -8.70
C LEU A 11 32.26 24.10 -7.66
N PRO A 12 31.42 24.96 -7.06
CA PRO A 12 30.55 24.56 -5.97
C PRO A 12 29.33 23.76 -6.46
N PRO A 13 28.77 22.89 -5.62
CA PRO A 13 27.60 22.03 -5.93
C PRO A 13 26.27 22.81 -6.02
N LEU A 14 26.28 24.12 -6.13
CA LEU A 14 25.10 25.00 -6.12
C LEU A 14 24.15 24.79 -7.31
N MET A 15 24.60 24.26 -8.45
CA MET A 15 23.70 24.02 -9.60
C MET A 15 22.77 22.81 -9.42
N ALA A 16 23.12 21.83 -8.59
CA ALA A 16 22.32 20.63 -8.41
C ALA A 16 21.02 20.86 -7.61
N TRP A 17 20.99 21.83 -6.71
CA TRP A 17 19.83 22.14 -5.87
C TRP A 17 18.74 22.89 -6.63
N GLY A 18 19.12 23.88 -7.44
CA GLY A 18 18.15 24.65 -8.23
C GLY A 18 17.46 23.81 -9.34
N GLN A 19 18.14 22.81 -9.87
CA GLN A 19 17.54 21.90 -10.85
C GLN A 19 16.50 20.98 -10.21
N LYS A 20 16.77 20.44 -9.00
CA LYS A 20 15.85 19.58 -8.27
C LYS A 20 14.53 20.27 -7.93
N ASP A 21 14.55 21.53 -7.56
CA ASP A 21 13.34 22.30 -7.25
C ASP A 21 12.49 22.58 -8.50
N LYS A 22 13.13 22.86 -9.64
CA LYS A 22 12.43 23.04 -10.93
C LYS A 22 11.75 21.74 -11.38
N ASP A 23 12.39 20.60 -11.22
CA ASP A 23 11.83 19.31 -11.64
C ASP A 23 10.66 18.88 -10.75
N LYS A 24 10.74 19.11 -9.44
CA LYS A 24 9.59 18.94 -8.53
C LYS A 24 8.41 19.83 -8.92
N GLY A 25 8.67 21.11 -9.20
CA GLY A 25 7.64 22.05 -9.64
C GLY A 25 6.94 21.59 -10.91
N LYS A 26 7.68 21.08 -11.90
CA LYS A 26 7.12 20.52 -13.13
C LYS A 26 6.27 19.28 -12.87
N ALA A 27 6.73 18.37 -12.01
CA ALA A 27 5.99 17.16 -11.64
C ALA A 27 4.66 17.53 -10.96
N ILE A 28 4.67 18.46 -10.01
CA ILE A 28 3.45 18.95 -9.35
C ILE A 28 2.49 19.59 -10.35
N GLN A 29 2.99 20.44 -11.26
CA GLN A 29 2.20 21.04 -12.31
C GLN A 29 1.59 19.99 -13.25
N SER A 30 2.36 18.98 -13.65
CA SER A 30 1.90 17.85 -14.47
C SER A 30 0.78 17.08 -13.78
N LEU A 31 0.93 16.76 -12.50
CA LEU A 31 -0.12 16.13 -11.70
C LEU A 31 -1.39 16.99 -11.65
N GLY A 32 -1.25 18.30 -11.49
CA GLY A 32 -2.39 19.23 -11.51
C GLY A 32 -3.20 19.16 -12.81
N THR A 33 -2.55 19.02 -13.97
CA THR A 33 -3.24 18.88 -15.27
C THR A 33 -3.96 17.54 -15.42
N LYS A 34 -3.60 16.53 -14.66
CA LYS A 34 -4.17 15.16 -14.67
C LYS A 34 -5.11 14.90 -13.49
N GLN A 35 -5.41 15.90 -12.68
CA GLN A 35 -6.21 15.76 -11.46
C GLN A 35 -7.56 15.08 -11.73
N ALA A 36 -8.28 15.51 -12.77
CA ALA A 36 -9.58 14.94 -13.12
C ALA A 36 -9.49 13.43 -13.42
N HIS A 37 -8.47 13.02 -14.17
CA HIS A 37 -8.23 11.62 -14.51
C HIS A 37 -7.96 10.77 -13.27
N TYR A 38 -7.02 11.17 -12.40
CA TYR A 38 -6.72 10.42 -11.18
C TYR A 38 -7.86 10.46 -10.17
N THR A 39 -8.62 11.54 -10.12
CA THR A 39 -9.86 11.59 -9.32
C THR A 39 -10.87 10.54 -9.80
N ASP A 40 -11.01 10.36 -11.11
CA ASP A 40 -11.90 9.34 -11.66
C ASP A 40 -11.42 7.92 -11.32
N VAL A 41 -10.12 7.63 -11.45
CA VAL A 41 -9.54 6.34 -11.03
C VAL A 41 -9.83 6.06 -9.56
N ALA A 42 -9.59 7.03 -8.67
CA ALA A 42 -9.85 6.88 -7.23
C ALA A 42 -11.34 6.64 -6.92
N LYS A 43 -12.25 7.31 -7.65
CA LYS A 43 -13.70 7.12 -7.52
C LYS A 43 -14.17 5.75 -8.03
N GLN A 44 -13.56 5.24 -9.09
CA GLN A 44 -13.85 3.90 -9.57
C GLN A 44 -13.48 2.84 -8.51
N ILE A 45 -12.28 2.92 -7.92
CA ILE A 45 -11.85 2.02 -6.85
C ILE A 45 -12.77 2.18 -5.63
N TRP A 46 -13.14 3.42 -5.25
CA TRP A 46 -14.14 3.67 -4.21
C TRP A 46 -15.46 2.96 -4.49
N GLY A 47 -15.94 3.01 -5.72
CA GLY A 47 -17.20 2.37 -6.13
C GLY A 47 -17.11 0.84 -6.18
N PHE A 48 -15.94 0.27 -6.48
CA PHE A 48 -15.73 -1.18 -6.45
C PHE A 48 -15.76 -1.74 -5.02
N ALA A 49 -15.14 -1.03 -4.08
CA ALA A 49 -15.10 -1.36 -2.65
C ALA A 49 -14.81 -2.85 -2.40
N GLU A 50 -13.79 -3.41 -3.05
CA GLU A 50 -13.44 -4.82 -3.00
C GLU A 50 -12.59 -5.11 -1.77
N MET A 51 -12.93 -6.16 -1.04
CA MET A 51 -12.18 -6.59 0.15
C MET A 51 -10.91 -7.36 -0.24
N GLY A 52 -10.00 -7.47 0.72
CA GLY A 52 -8.71 -8.13 0.55
C GLY A 52 -8.77 -9.49 -0.11
N TYR A 53 -7.87 -9.73 -1.06
CA TYR A 53 -7.76 -10.85 -2.00
C TYR A 53 -8.90 -10.99 -3.03
N LEU A 54 -9.88 -10.09 -3.02
CA LEU A 54 -11.00 -10.05 -3.96
C LEU A 54 -11.00 -8.78 -4.82
N GLU A 55 -9.91 -8.02 -4.81
CA GLU A 55 -9.77 -6.71 -5.46
C GLU A 55 -9.50 -6.85 -6.98
N GLU A 56 -10.32 -7.64 -7.67
CA GLU A 56 -10.10 -7.97 -9.08
C GLU A 56 -10.20 -6.75 -9.99
N LYS A 57 -11.24 -5.92 -9.80
CA LYS A 57 -11.49 -4.72 -10.63
C LYS A 57 -10.50 -3.61 -10.30
N SER A 58 -10.23 -3.40 -9.02
CA SER A 58 -9.28 -2.39 -8.55
C SER A 58 -7.86 -2.68 -9.04
N SER A 59 -7.42 -3.93 -8.90
CA SER A 59 -6.14 -4.40 -9.40
C SER A 59 -6.04 -4.26 -10.93
N ALA A 60 -7.08 -4.70 -11.66
CA ALA A 60 -7.10 -4.62 -13.12
C ALA A 60 -7.08 -3.15 -13.62
N LEU A 61 -7.78 -2.25 -12.94
CA LEU A 61 -7.79 -0.82 -13.27
C LEU A 61 -6.39 -0.24 -13.10
N LEU A 62 -5.73 -0.43 -11.96
CA LEU A 62 -4.38 0.07 -11.69
C LEU A 62 -3.36 -0.50 -12.68
N GLN A 63 -3.43 -1.82 -12.97
CA GLN A 63 -2.58 -2.47 -13.98
C GLN A 63 -2.80 -1.87 -15.36
N GLY A 64 -4.06 -1.61 -15.74
CA GLY A 64 -4.42 -1.01 -17.02
C GLY A 64 -3.84 0.40 -17.18
N GLU A 65 -3.94 1.22 -16.16
CA GLU A 65 -3.39 2.58 -16.17
C GLU A 65 -1.84 2.59 -16.25
N LEU A 66 -1.17 1.72 -15.49
CA LEU A 66 0.29 1.57 -15.56
C LEU A 66 0.76 1.03 -16.90
N SER A 67 0.04 0.05 -17.47
CA SER A 67 0.34 -0.49 -18.81
C SER A 67 0.19 0.60 -19.88
N LYS A 68 -0.89 1.39 -19.86
CA LYS A 68 -1.07 2.54 -20.77
C LYS A 68 0.05 3.57 -20.62
N ALA A 69 0.57 3.73 -19.40
CA ALA A 69 1.71 4.60 -19.13
C ALA A 69 3.06 4.00 -19.59
N GLY A 70 3.10 2.76 -20.07
CA GLY A 70 4.28 2.10 -20.60
C GLY A 70 5.08 1.28 -19.58
N PHE A 71 4.47 0.88 -18.46
CA PHE A 71 5.06 -0.09 -17.56
C PHE A 71 4.84 -1.51 -18.04
N GLU A 72 5.81 -2.37 -17.80
CA GLU A 72 5.69 -3.82 -17.92
C GLU A 72 5.01 -4.39 -16.68
N ILE A 73 3.99 -5.22 -16.86
CA ILE A 73 3.15 -5.73 -15.76
C ILE A 73 3.41 -7.21 -15.52
N GLU A 74 3.83 -7.55 -14.31
CA GLU A 74 3.89 -8.92 -13.79
C GLU A 74 2.72 -9.15 -12.83
N LYS A 75 1.79 -10.05 -13.22
CA LYS A 75 0.53 -10.31 -12.51
C LYS A 75 0.62 -11.54 -11.63
N GLY A 76 -0.19 -11.60 -10.57
CA GLY A 76 -0.35 -12.78 -9.73
C GLY A 76 0.91 -13.13 -8.93
N VAL A 77 1.72 -12.12 -8.62
CA VAL A 77 2.98 -12.31 -7.90
C VAL A 77 2.75 -12.87 -6.50
N ALA A 78 3.73 -13.59 -5.98
CA ALA A 78 3.65 -14.30 -4.69
C ALA A 78 2.46 -15.28 -4.58
N GLY A 79 1.89 -15.73 -5.71
CA GLY A 79 0.72 -16.61 -5.73
C GLY A 79 -0.61 -15.92 -5.37
N ILE A 80 -0.64 -14.59 -5.36
CA ILE A 80 -1.83 -13.79 -5.05
C ILE A 80 -2.36 -13.19 -6.34
N PRO A 81 -3.57 -13.60 -6.83
CA PRO A 81 -4.08 -13.18 -8.13
C PRO A 81 -4.21 -11.66 -8.32
N THR A 82 -4.52 -10.93 -7.24
CA THR A 82 -4.71 -9.47 -7.28
C THR A 82 -3.43 -8.69 -7.02
N ALA A 83 -2.32 -9.34 -6.60
CA ALA A 83 -1.02 -8.71 -6.45
C ALA A 83 -0.29 -8.62 -7.80
N PHE A 84 0.45 -7.52 -8.01
CA PHE A 84 1.21 -7.31 -9.23
C PHE A 84 2.41 -6.40 -9.02
N ILE A 85 3.35 -6.45 -9.97
CA ILE A 85 4.45 -5.49 -10.06
C ILE A 85 4.38 -4.83 -11.44
N ALA A 86 4.51 -3.51 -11.47
CA ALA A 86 4.67 -2.76 -12.71
C ALA A 86 6.06 -2.13 -12.73
N THR A 87 6.85 -2.43 -13.75
CA THR A 87 8.24 -2.00 -13.85
C THR A 87 8.45 -1.09 -15.06
N TYR A 88 9.20 -0.01 -14.88
CA TYR A 88 9.69 0.84 -15.96
C TYR A 88 11.16 1.20 -15.77
N GLY A 89 11.89 1.27 -16.89
CA GLY A 89 13.30 1.62 -16.90
C GLY A 89 14.22 0.43 -16.68
N SER A 90 15.49 0.70 -16.53
CA SER A 90 16.50 -0.33 -16.31
C SER A 90 17.70 0.22 -15.54
N GLY A 91 18.42 -0.68 -14.89
CA GLY A 91 19.60 -0.31 -14.08
C GLY A 91 19.24 0.23 -12.70
N LYS A 92 20.23 0.75 -12.04
CA LYS A 92 20.12 1.28 -10.66
C LYS A 92 20.11 2.81 -10.66
N PRO A 93 19.48 3.42 -9.62
CA PRO A 93 18.80 2.78 -8.49
C PRO A 93 17.47 2.12 -8.91
N ILE A 94 17.05 1.09 -8.15
CA ILE A 94 15.71 0.50 -8.24
C ILE A 94 14.88 1.03 -7.09
N ILE A 95 13.86 1.82 -7.39
CA ILE A 95 12.96 2.41 -6.39
C ILE A 95 11.59 1.77 -6.48
N GLY A 96 11.12 1.23 -5.36
CA GLY A 96 9.77 0.69 -5.21
C GLY A 96 8.79 1.75 -4.69
N ILE A 97 7.58 1.74 -5.19
CA ILE A 97 6.43 2.50 -4.65
C ILE A 97 5.34 1.49 -4.33
N LEU A 98 4.81 1.53 -3.10
CA LEU A 98 3.70 0.68 -2.69
C LEU A 98 2.36 1.33 -3.04
N GLY A 99 1.37 0.53 -3.39
CA GLY A 99 -0.01 0.96 -3.58
C GLY A 99 -0.98 -0.07 -3.06
N GLU A 100 -1.79 0.30 -2.07
CA GLU A 100 -2.88 -0.49 -1.51
C GLU A 100 -4.20 -0.08 -2.16
N PHE A 101 -5.18 -1.00 -2.20
CA PHE A 101 -6.45 -0.74 -2.88
C PHE A 101 -7.62 -1.60 -2.37
N ASP A 102 -7.46 -2.26 -1.23
CA ASP A 102 -8.51 -3.03 -0.56
C ASP A 102 -9.43 -2.17 0.29
N ALA A 103 -10.66 -2.63 0.50
CA ALA A 103 -11.71 -2.01 1.29
C ALA A 103 -11.95 -2.77 2.60
N LEU A 104 -12.57 -2.09 3.56
CA LEU A 104 -12.96 -2.62 4.86
C LEU A 104 -14.42 -3.12 4.86
N PRO A 105 -14.73 -4.21 5.57
CA PRO A 105 -16.09 -4.72 5.68
C PRO A 105 -17.01 -3.75 6.43
N GLY A 106 -18.26 -3.63 5.98
CA GLY A 106 -19.31 -2.87 6.69
C GLY A 106 -19.17 -1.35 6.65
N LEU A 107 -18.25 -0.80 5.84
CA LEU A 107 -17.97 0.64 5.77
C LEU A 107 -18.47 1.29 4.47
N SER A 108 -19.52 0.72 3.85
CA SER A 108 -20.16 1.35 2.69
C SER A 108 -20.64 2.76 3.04
N GLN A 109 -20.26 3.74 2.20
CA GLN A 109 -20.51 5.15 2.46
C GLN A 109 -20.72 5.92 1.16
N GLU A 110 -21.71 6.80 1.12
CA GLU A 110 -21.86 7.79 0.06
C GLU A 110 -20.68 8.78 0.06
N ALA A 111 -20.15 9.08 -1.13
CA ALA A 111 -19.08 10.04 -1.27
C ALA A 111 -19.58 11.47 -0.99
N PHE A 112 -18.73 12.30 -0.36
CA PHE A 112 -19.01 13.70 -0.01
C PHE A 112 -20.15 13.94 0.99
N VAL A 113 -20.61 12.92 1.68
CA VAL A 113 -21.60 13.03 2.76
C VAL A 113 -20.90 12.82 4.09
N PRO A 114 -20.90 13.81 5.00
CA PRO A 114 -20.18 13.73 6.28
C PRO A 114 -20.88 12.84 7.31
N GLU A 115 -22.20 12.65 7.18
CA GLU A 115 -22.97 11.75 8.02
C GLU A 115 -22.84 10.31 7.55
N ARG A 116 -23.00 9.35 8.46
CA ARG A 116 -23.07 7.94 8.08
C ARG A 116 -24.26 7.71 7.14
N LYS A 117 -23.94 7.39 5.88
CA LYS A 117 -24.93 7.10 4.85
C LYS A 117 -24.41 5.99 3.96
N ALA A 118 -24.75 4.77 4.30
CA ALA A 118 -24.36 3.62 3.52
C ALA A 118 -25.04 3.63 2.13
N ILE A 119 -24.29 3.34 1.06
CA ILE A 119 -24.87 3.06 -0.27
C ILE A 119 -25.63 1.72 -0.21
N LEU A 120 -25.03 0.73 0.44
CA LEU A 120 -25.65 -0.57 0.72
C LEU A 120 -25.27 -0.97 2.15
N GLU A 121 -26.26 -1.17 3.02
CA GLU A 121 -26.01 -1.50 4.42
C GLU A 121 -25.23 -2.81 4.55
N GLY A 122 -24.18 -2.81 5.37
CA GLY A 122 -23.32 -3.95 5.60
C GLY A 122 -22.28 -4.21 4.49
N ALA A 123 -22.34 -3.51 3.35
CA ALA A 123 -21.37 -3.65 2.28
C ALA A 123 -20.01 -3.02 2.64
N PRO A 124 -18.91 -3.43 1.99
CA PRO A 124 -17.59 -2.85 2.23
C PRO A 124 -17.48 -1.41 1.72
N GLY A 125 -16.45 -0.70 2.22
CA GLY A 125 -16.13 0.66 1.82
C GLY A 125 -14.70 1.05 2.17
N HIS A 126 -14.19 2.11 1.54
CA HIS A 126 -12.81 2.59 1.72
C HIS A 126 -12.67 3.52 2.94
N GLY A 127 -12.86 2.97 4.14
CA GLY A 127 -12.69 3.73 5.39
C GLY A 127 -11.25 4.11 5.70
N CYS A 128 -10.27 3.38 5.19
CA CYS A 128 -8.84 3.65 5.36
C CYS A 128 -8.23 4.49 4.23
N GLY A 129 -8.96 4.73 3.14
CA GLY A 129 -8.52 5.56 2.02
C GLY A 129 -7.59 4.87 1.04
N HIS A 130 -7.59 3.54 0.96
CA HIS A 130 -6.74 2.78 0.03
C HIS A 130 -7.06 3.06 -1.44
N ASN A 131 -8.28 3.48 -1.78
CA ASN A 131 -8.61 4.00 -3.11
C ASN A 131 -7.77 5.23 -3.50
N LEU A 132 -7.44 6.09 -2.53
CA LEU A 132 -6.55 7.23 -2.71
C LEU A 132 -5.08 6.78 -2.69
N PHE A 133 -4.74 5.84 -1.81
CA PHE A 133 -3.37 5.33 -1.69
C PHE A 133 -2.90 4.69 -3.00
N GLY A 134 -3.63 3.73 -3.53
CA GLY A 134 -3.29 3.09 -4.81
C GLY A 134 -3.19 4.08 -5.96
N THR A 135 -4.17 4.99 -6.06
CA THR A 135 -4.21 5.99 -7.14
C THR A 135 -3.09 7.04 -7.01
N GLY A 136 -2.83 7.55 -5.82
CA GLY A 136 -1.76 8.53 -5.59
C GLY A 136 -0.38 7.95 -5.86
N SER A 137 -0.15 6.72 -5.43
CA SER A 137 1.08 5.97 -5.71
C SER A 137 1.26 5.70 -7.20
N LEU A 138 0.18 5.34 -7.92
CA LEU A 138 0.17 5.19 -9.38
C LEU A 138 0.56 6.51 -10.06
N ALA A 139 -0.06 7.61 -9.66
CA ALA A 139 0.23 8.93 -10.23
C ALA A 139 1.71 9.31 -10.00
N ALA A 140 2.24 9.07 -8.81
CA ALA A 140 3.64 9.30 -8.49
C ALA A 140 4.59 8.43 -9.34
N ALA A 141 4.29 7.14 -9.49
CA ALA A 141 5.08 6.23 -10.32
C ALA A 141 5.14 6.69 -11.79
N VAL A 142 4.00 7.13 -12.35
CA VAL A 142 3.91 7.65 -13.72
C VAL A 142 4.72 8.94 -13.88
N GLU A 143 4.68 9.85 -12.92
CA GLU A 143 5.47 11.10 -13.00
C GLU A 143 6.98 10.83 -12.86
N VAL A 144 7.41 9.92 -11.98
CA VAL A 144 8.83 9.51 -11.90
C VAL A 144 9.27 8.87 -13.22
N LYS A 145 8.46 7.99 -13.79
CA LYS A 145 8.70 7.39 -15.11
C LYS A 145 8.87 8.46 -16.20
N ASN A 146 7.99 9.46 -16.23
CA ASN A 146 8.07 10.55 -17.20
C ASN A 146 9.36 11.35 -17.02
N TRP A 147 9.74 11.63 -15.78
CA TRP A 147 10.99 12.32 -15.48
C TRP A 147 12.22 11.52 -15.92
N LEU A 148 12.27 10.21 -15.64
CA LEU A 148 13.38 9.34 -16.11
C LEU A 148 13.50 9.37 -17.64
N ALA A 149 12.38 9.26 -18.36
CA ALA A 149 12.35 9.26 -19.81
C ALA A 149 12.79 10.60 -20.40
N GLN A 150 12.28 11.72 -19.89
CA GLN A 150 12.58 13.06 -20.39
C GLN A 150 14.03 13.46 -20.14
N ASN A 151 14.59 13.09 -19.02
CA ASN A 151 15.95 13.44 -18.63
C ASN A 151 16.99 12.39 -19.06
N LYS A 152 16.55 11.26 -19.64
CA LYS A 152 17.40 10.14 -20.04
C LYS A 152 18.29 9.64 -18.89
N VAL A 153 17.74 9.64 -17.67
CA VAL A 153 18.43 9.18 -16.47
C VAL A 153 18.24 7.68 -16.33
N PRO A 154 19.31 6.90 -16.12
CA PRO A 154 19.19 5.48 -15.83
C PRO A 154 18.55 5.27 -14.44
N GLY A 155 17.81 4.19 -14.31
CA GLY A 155 17.14 3.80 -13.08
C GLY A 155 15.87 3.02 -13.37
N THR A 156 15.38 2.35 -12.34
CA THR A 156 14.17 1.54 -12.42
C THR A 156 13.16 2.02 -11.40
N ILE A 157 11.94 2.24 -11.82
CA ILE A 157 10.79 2.47 -10.93
C ILE A 157 9.90 1.22 -10.96
N ARG A 158 9.53 0.70 -9.79
CA ARG A 158 8.60 -0.40 -9.62
C ARG A 158 7.41 0.04 -8.79
N PHE A 159 6.23 -0.09 -9.35
CA PHE A 159 5.00 0.00 -8.57
C PHE A 159 4.62 -1.40 -8.09
N TYR A 160 4.41 -1.56 -6.80
CA TYR A 160 3.97 -2.79 -6.18
C TYR A 160 2.50 -2.65 -5.81
N GLY A 161 1.61 -3.33 -6.54
CA GLY A 161 0.21 -3.46 -6.15
C GLY A 161 0.11 -4.47 -5.02
N THR A 162 -0.16 -3.96 -3.82
CA THR A 162 -0.14 -4.73 -2.56
C THR A 162 -1.54 -4.87 -2.00
N PRO A 163 -2.32 -5.89 -2.42
CA PRO A 163 -3.68 -6.13 -1.96
C PRO A 163 -3.73 -6.58 -0.50
N ALA A 164 -4.95 -6.61 0.06
CA ALA A 164 -5.29 -7.24 1.33
C ALA A 164 -4.47 -6.74 2.53
N GLU A 165 -4.23 -5.43 2.64
CA GLU A 165 -3.55 -4.87 3.81
C GLU A 165 -4.40 -5.06 5.06
N GLU A 166 -5.71 -4.81 4.98
CA GLU A 166 -6.66 -4.82 6.11
C GLU A 166 -6.90 -6.22 6.70
N ALA A 167 -6.70 -7.28 5.94
CA ALA A 167 -7.11 -8.61 6.39
C ALA A 167 -6.13 -9.75 6.07
N GLY A 168 -5.04 -9.52 5.33
CA GLY A 168 -4.27 -10.63 4.83
C GLY A 168 -2.79 -10.37 4.57
N ASP A 169 -2.35 -9.12 4.58
CA ASP A 169 -0.95 -8.73 4.48
C ASP A 169 -0.19 -9.31 3.27
N ALA A 170 -0.67 -9.03 2.05
CA ALA A 170 0.01 -9.47 0.83
C ALA A 170 1.50 -9.12 0.81
N LYS A 171 1.88 -7.98 1.39
CA LYS A 171 3.28 -7.54 1.50
C LYS A 171 4.18 -8.56 2.19
N VAL A 172 3.68 -9.27 3.20
CA VAL A 172 4.44 -10.33 3.88
C VAL A 172 4.76 -11.49 2.92
N PHE A 173 3.80 -11.89 2.10
CA PHE A 173 4.01 -12.94 1.10
C PHE A 173 4.95 -12.48 -0.02
N MET A 174 4.83 -11.22 -0.45
CA MET A 174 5.71 -10.63 -1.45
C MET A 174 7.17 -10.55 -0.96
N VAL A 175 7.39 -10.20 0.31
CA VAL A 175 8.73 -10.22 0.94
C VAL A 175 9.27 -11.66 0.99
N ARG A 176 8.47 -12.63 1.43
CA ARG A 176 8.85 -14.04 1.46
C ARG A 176 9.19 -14.61 0.08
N ALA A 177 8.50 -14.14 -0.95
CA ALA A 177 8.79 -14.50 -2.35
C ALA A 177 10.02 -13.78 -2.92
N GLY A 178 10.69 -12.92 -2.13
CA GLY A 178 11.90 -12.22 -2.55
C GLY A 178 11.68 -11.07 -3.55
N LEU A 179 10.45 -10.59 -3.71
CA LEU A 179 10.09 -9.60 -4.75
C LEU A 179 10.72 -8.23 -4.51
N PHE A 180 11.20 -7.97 -3.29
CA PHE A 180 11.94 -6.75 -2.93
C PHE A 180 13.46 -6.92 -2.97
N ASN A 181 13.97 -8.11 -3.34
CA ASN A 181 15.40 -8.33 -3.44
C ASN A 181 16.01 -7.42 -4.51
N GLY A 182 17.11 -6.76 -4.16
CA GLY A 182 17.82 -5.84 -5.05
C GLY A 182 17.16 -4.47 -5.25
N VAL A 183 16.03 -4.19 -4.60
CA VAL A 183 15.43 -2.84 -4.53
C VAL A 183 16.24 -1.98 -3.58
N ASP A 184 16.64 -0.79 -4.03
CA ASP A 184 17.52 0.09 -3.25
C ASP A 184 16.75 0.89 -2.18
N ALA A 185 15.49 1.26 -2.48
CA ALA A 185 14.59 1.90 -1.51
C ALA A 185 13.12 1.64 -1.88
N VAL A 186 12.26 1.60 -0.88
CA VAL A 186 10.80 1.52 -1.05
C VAL A 186 10.17 2.73 -0.40
N VAL A 187 9.28 3.39 -1.14
CA VAL A 187 8.53 4.56 -0.70
C VAL A 187 7.06 4.18 -0.53
N SER A 188 6.50 4.57 0.60
CA SER A 188 5.09 4.39 0.91
C SER A 188 4.53 5.67 1.54
N TRP A 189 3.23 5.83 1.51
CA TRP A 189 2.52 6.88 2.22
C TRP A 189 1.18 6.33 2.72
N HIS A 190 0.54 7.01 3.64
CA HIS A 190 -0.80 6.65 4.09
C HIS A 190 -1.59 7.91 4.41
N ALA A 191 -2.90 7.86 4.17
CA ALA A 191 -3.79 8.95 4.52
C ALA A 191 -3.79 9.17 6.04
N ALA A 192 -3.68 10.42 6.47
CA ALA A 192 -3.63 10.82 7.88
C ALA A 192 -4.21 12.24 8.06
N ASP A 193 -4.35 12.66 9.30
CA ASP A 193 -4.85 13.99 9.69
C ASP A 193 -3.84 15.13 9.46
N ARG A 194 -2.60 14.79 9.13
CA ARG A 194 -1.51 15.74 8.91
C ARG A 194 -0.50 15.22 7.88
N ASN A 195 0.18 16.14 7.23
CA ASN A 195 1.35 15.81 6.41
C ASN A 195 2.58 15.68 7.30
N SER A 196 3.21 14.51 7.28
CA SER A 196 4.46 14.27 8.01
C SER A 196 5.36 13.33 7.21
N ALA A 197 6.66 13.48 7.38
CA ALA A 197 7.67 12.56 6.89
C ALA A 197 8.64 12.29 8.04
N GLY A 198 8.56 11.11 8.62
CA GLY A 198 9.41 10.74 9.74
C GLY A 198 9.57 9.24 9.82
N PRO A 199 10.75 8.74 10.22
CA PRO A 199 10.93 7.33 10.48
C PRO A 199 10.15 6.96 11.74
N SER A 200 9.30 5.96 11.64
CA SER A 200 8.63 5.33 12.77
C SER A 200 8.85 3.83 12.75
N THR A 201 8.80 3.22 13.91
CA THR A 201 8.79 1.77 14.05
C THR A 201 7.37 1.29 14.31
N ASN A 202 7.03 0.14 13.79
CA ASN A 202 5.76 -0.52 14.05
C ASN A 202 5.97 -1.73 14.96
N LEU A 203 4.93 -2.07 15.73
CA LEU A 203 4.90 -3.30 16.49
C LEU A 203 4.59 -4.47 15.57
N ALA A 204 5.15 -5.64 15.87
CA ALA A 204 4.79 -6.87 15.19
C ALA A 204 3.38 -7.30 15.61
N THR A 205 2.57 -7.70 14.65
CA THR A 205 1.22 -8.21 14.87
C THR A 205 1.12 -9.66 14.42
N LYS A 206 0.43 -10.48 15.20
CA LYS A 206 0.06 -11.83 14.83
C LYS A 206 -1.36 -12.11 15.28
N SER A 207 -2.23 -12.48 14.34
CA SER A 207 -3.64 -12.77 14.60
C SER A 207 -3.91 -14.27 14.56
N GLY A 208 -4.89 -14.72 15.33
CA GLY A 208 -5.34 -16.10 15.31
C GLY A 208 -6.81 -16.21 15.72
N VAL A 209 -7.49 -17.23 15.20
CA VAL A 209 -8.86 -17.55 15.61
C VAL A 209 -8.81 -18.82 16.44
N PHE A 210 -9.28 -18.72 17.68
CA PHE A 210 -9.36 -19.83 18.61
C PHE A 210 -10.81 -20.28 18.73
N ARG A 211 -11.07 -21.58 18.53
CA ARG A 211 -12.40 -22.17 18.63
C ARG A 211 -12.44 -23.16 19.76
N PHE A 212 -13.42 -23.01 20.66
CA PHE A 212 -13.65 -23.91 21.76
C PHE A 212 -14.95 -24.68 21.52
N TYR A 213 -14.94 -25.98 21.85
CA TYR A 213 -16.04 -26.88 21.68
C TYR A 213 -16.44 -27.45 23.03
N GLY A 214 -17.70 -27.29 23.40
CA GLY A 214 -18.27 -27.81 24.64
C GLY A 214 -18.97 -29.13 24.45
N VAL A 215 -19.35 -29.74 25.57
CA VAL A 215 -20.24 -30.89 25.63
C VAL A 215 -21.44 -30.53 26.50
N ALA A 216 -22.64 -30.56 25.93
CA ALA A 216 -23.85 -30.28 26.67
C ALA A 216 -24.19 -31.41 27.66
N ALA A 217 -24.60 -31.04 28.88
CA ALA A 217 -25.14 -31.96 29.86
C ALA A 217 -26.22 -31.26 30.70
N HIS A 218 -27.07 -32.07 31.32
CA HIS A 218 -28.08 -31.54 32.24
C HIS A 218 -27.42 -31.06 33.55
N ALA A 219 -27.50 -29.78 33.86
CA ALA A 219 -26.75 -29.16 34.96
C ALA A 219 -27.03 -29.77 36.35
N ALA A 220 -28.23 -30.30 36.59
CA ALA A 220 -28.58 -30.90 37.86
C ALA A 220 -28.45 -32.44 37.85
N ALA A 221 -28.62 -33.12 36.70
CA ALA A 221 -28.65 -34.56 36.63
C ALA A 221 -27.32 -35.21 36.35
N ALA A 222 -26.43 -34.54 35.58
CA ALA A 222 -25.14 -35.07 35.13
C ALA A 222 -24.13 -33.96 34.82
N PRO A 223 -23.86 -33.02 35.76
CA PRO A 223 -22.96 -31.89 35.52
C PRO A 223 -21.54 -32.34 35.15
N GLU A 224 -21.09 -33.49 35.69
CA GLU A 224 -19.76 -34.08 35.44
C GLU A 224 -19.54 -34.54 33.99
N ARG A 225 -20.62 -34.66 33.19
CA ARG A 225 -20.55 -35.04 31.78
C ARG A 225 -20.43 -33.84 30.84
N GLY A 226 -20.71 -32.64 31.36
CA GLY A 226 -20.64 -31.40 30.61
C GLY A 226 -19.23 -30.83 30.55
N ARG A 227 -19.00 -30.02 29.51
CA ARG A 227 -17.83 -29.14 29.43
C ARG A 227 -18.29 -27.82 28.79
N SER A 228 -18.02 -26.73 29.47
CA SER A 228 -18.36 -25.39 28.96
C SER A 228 -17.26 -24.92 27.97
N ALA A 229 -17.67 -24.60 26.75
CA ALA A 229 -16.81 -23.92 25.81
C ALA A 229 -16.47 -22.50 26.26
N LEU A 230 -17.41 -21.83 26.96
CA LEU A 230 -17.22 -20.50 27.48
C LEU A 230 -16.10 -20.45 28.51
N ASP A 231 -16.06 -21.40 29.45
CA ASP A 231 -15.00 -21.49 30.47
C ASP A 231 -13.62 -21.55 29.80
N GLY A 232 -13.51 -22.27 28.66
CA GLY A 232 -12.28 -22.32 27.86
C GLY A 232 -11.89 -20.96 27.27
N VAL A 233 -12.84 -20.19 26.77
CA VAL A 233 -12.62 -18.81 26.26
C VAL A 233 -12.16 -17.90 27.40
N GLU A 234 -12.89 -17.90 28.51
CA GLU A 234 -12.60 -17.03 29.68
C GLU A 234 -11.22 -17.35 30.27
N ALA A 235 -10.89 -18.63 30.41
CA ALA A 235 -9.57 -19.06 30.89
C ALA A 235 -8.45 -18.61 29.97
N MET A 236 -8.64 -18.74 28.64
CA MET A 236 -7.67 -18.27 27.65
C MET A 236 -7.47 -16.75 27.74
N ASP A 237 -8.55 -15.98 27.80
CA ASP A 237 -8.50 -14.51 27.92
C ASP A 237 -7.73 -14.07 29.15
N MET A 238 -7.98 -14.73 30.29
CA MET A 238 -7.26 -14.46 31.53
C MET A 238 -5.77 -14.74 31.37
N MET A 239 -5.40 -15.90 30.82
CA MET A 239 -3.99 -16.28 30.62
C MET A 239 -3.27 -15.35 29.64
N VAL A 240 -3.90 -14.96 28.54
CA VAL A 240 -3.33 -14.01 27.56
C VAL A 240 -3.11 -12.64 28.22
N ASN A 241 -4.06 -12.16 29.03
CA ASN A 241 -3.90 -10.90 29.76
C ASN A 241 -2.74 -10.93 30.78
N MET A 242 -2.42 -12.08 31.34
CA MET A 242 -1.27 -12.25 32.25
C MET A 242 0.09 -12.27 31.51
N MET A 243 0.10 -12.33 30.18
CA MET A 243 1.33 -12.28 29.37
C MET A 243 1.83 -10.85 29.10
N ARG A 244 1.12 -9.82 29.52
CA ARG A 244 1.47 -8.41 29.30
C ARG A 244 2.41 -7.88 30.39
#